data_58a2ad4ce7533117a4a127fef84d6c02
#
_entry.id   58a2ad4ce7533117a4a127fef84d6c02
#
_cell.length_a   1.000
_cell.length_b   1.000
_cell.length_c   1.000
_cell.angle_alpha   90.00
_cell.angle_beta   90.00
_cell.angle_gamma   90.00
#
_symmetry.space_group_name_H-M   'P 1'
#
loop_
_entity.id
_entity.type
_entity.pdbx_description
1 polymer ?
#
loop_
_entity_poly.entity_id
_entity_poly.type
_entity_poly.pdbx_seq_one_letter_code
_entity_poly.pdbx_strand_id
1 'polypeptide(L)'
;EKEHLDVLIVNSNEADYANARYFSGFWPLFERAGVAISASGDAALMVGPESRYFAADRSKIEKIFILKEYRESADPAYPELTPDTFQDVFHAIGVTQKNIRIGVASYLDTSVVIMDGIRAAFPDAEIVRADHIMTALRSVKSKNEINCLREGYRIAELAMQQVIQEIQP
;
A
#
# COMPACT_ATOMS: atom_id res chain seq x y z
N GLU A 1 -8.70 6.77 -15.25
CA GLU A 1 -9.74 7.43 -16.09
C GLU A 1 -10.73 6.45 -16.73
N LYS A 2 -10.28 5.28 -17.23
CA LYS A 2 -11.20 4.32 -17.89
C LYS A 2 -12.18 3.63 -16.94
N GLU A 3 -11.91 3.60 -15.66
CA GLU A 3 -12.69 2.88 -14.65
C GLU A 3 -13.63 3.78 -13.85
N HIS A 4 -13.56 5.11 -14.04
CA HIS A 4 -14.34 6.12 -13.31
C HIS A 4 -14.31 5.91 -11.78
N LEU A 5 -13.12 5.61 -11.23
CA LEU A 5 -12.90 5.51 -9.79
C LEU A 5 -12.70 6.90 -9.20
N ASP A 6 -13.33 7.15 -8.07
CA ASP A 6 -13.05 8.34 -7.26
C ASP A 6 -11.81 8.12 -6.39
N VAL A 7 -11.62 6.88 -5.91
CA VAL A 7 -10.46 6.47 -5.12
C VAL A 7 -10.00 5.09 -5.54
N LEU A 8 -8.69 4.91 -5.63
CA LEU A 8 -8.04 3.62 -5.67
C LEU A 8 -7.36 3.36 -4.32
N ILE A 9 -7.73 2.29 -3.64
CA ILE A 9 -7.01 1.78 -2.47
C ILE A 9 -6.14 0.61 -2.91
N VAL A 10 -4.87 0.67 -2.54
CA VAL A 10 -3.87 -0.36 -2.86
C VAL A 10 -3.32 -0.90 -1.57
N ASN A 11 -3.64 -2.14 -1.24
CA ASN A 11 -3.20 -2.78 0.00
C ASN A 11 -1.93 -3.62 -0.20
N SER A 12 -1.19 -3.80 0.89
CA SER A 12 0.02 -4.61 0.99
C SER A 12 0.19 -5.18 2.38
N ASN A 13 0.90 -6.29 2.46
CA ASN A 13 1.35 -6.92 3.69
C ASN A 13 2.85 -7.23 3.60
N GLU A 14 3.42 -7.89 4.60
CA GLU A 14 4.84 -8.24 4.63
C GLU A 14 5.26 -9.21 3.51
N ALA A 15 4.36 -10.11 3.09
CA ALA A 15 4.62 -11.08 2.03
C ALA A 15 4.45 -10.49 0.62
N ASP A 16 3.49 -9.57 0.45
CA ASP A 16 3.27 -8.81 -0.80
C ASP A 16 3.20 -7.30 -0.53
N TYR A 17 4.36 -6.69 -0.41
CA TYR A 17 4.51 -5.26 -0.18
C TYR A 17 4.63 -4.43 -1.46
N ALA A 18 4.69 -5.07 -2.60
CA ALA A 18 5.09 -4.42 -3.84
C ALA A 18 4.15 -3.30 -4.30
N ASN A 19 2.85 -3.42 -4.05
CA ASN A 19 1.87 -2.45 -4.49
C ASN A 19 1.93 -1.13 -3.69
N ALA A 20 1.91 -1.18 -2.35
CA ALA A 20 2.04 0.02 -1.54
C ALA A 20 3.42 0.66 -1.72
N ARG A 21 4.49 -0.14 -1.80
CA ARG A 21 5.85 0.34 -2.03
C ARG A 21 6.01 1.07 -3.36
N TYR A 22 5.30 0.64 -4.40
CA TYR A 22 5.36 1.26 -5.73
C TYR A 22 5.05 2.76 -5.69
N PHE A 23 4.05 3.16 -4.89
CA PHE A 23 3.65 4.56 -4.75
C PHE A 23 4.40 5.29 -3.64
N SER A 24 4.57 4.65 -2.50
CA SER A 24 5.04 5.32 -1.28
C SER A 24 6.54 5.16 -1.01
N GLY A 25 7.19 4.17 -1.62
CA GLY A 25 8.53 3.75 -1.21
C GLY A 25 8.57 3.01 0.13
N PHE A 26 7.48 3.04 0.89
CA PHE A 26 7.32 2.34 2.16
C PHE A 26 6.92 0.87 1.94
N TRP A 27 7.38 -0.02 2.81
CA TRP A 27 6.97 -1.41 2.87
C TRP A 27 6.74 -1.84 4.32
N PRO A 28 5.65 -2.54 4.61
CA PRO A 28 5.39 -3.04 5.95
C PRO A 28 6.37 -4.16 6.31
N LEU A 29 6.81 -4.21 7.58
CA LEU A 29 7.68 -5.26 8.11
C LEU A 29 6.90 -6.38 8.77
N PHE A 30 5.76 -6.05 9.39
CA PHE A 30 4.91 -7.00 10.12
C PHE A 30 3.42 -6.59 10.13
N GLU A 31 3.11 -5.31 10.06
CA GLU A 31 1.74 -4.82 9.89
C GLU A 31 1.35 -4.76 8.40
N ARG A 32 0.14 -4.34 8.12
CA ARG A 32 -0.31 -4.01 6.77
C ARG A 32 -0.04 -2.55 6.44
N ALA A 33 -0.03 -2.25 5.17
CA ALA A 33 0.01 -0.88 4.67
C ALA A 33 -0.93 -0.73 3.47
N GLY A 34 -1.43 0.48 3.28
CA GLY A 34 -2.23 0.81 2.11
C GLY A 34 -1.92 2.20 1.59
N VAL A 35 -2.18 2.43 0.32
CA VAL A 35 -2.14 3.76 -0.29
C VAL A 35 -3.51 4.04 -0.87
N ALA A 36 -4.12 5.16 -0.47
CA ALA A 36 -5.32 5.71 -1.10
C ALA A 36 -4.91 6.79 -2.10
N ILE A 37 -5.44 6.71 -3.32
CA ILE A 37 -5.13 7.65 -4.41
C ILE A 37 -6.45 8.14 -4.98
N SER A 38 -6.67 9.46 -4.98
CA SER A 38 -7.85 10.08 -5.59
C SER A 38 -7.72 10.22 -7.10
N ALA A 39 -8.84 10.48 -7.78
CA ALA A 39 -8.86 10.74 -9.22
C ALA A 39 -8.03 11.98 -9.62
N SER A 40 -7.78 12.92 -8.71
CA SER A 40 -6.88 14.07 -8.93
C SER A 40 -5.40 13.71 -8.85
N GLY A 41 -5.06 12.53 -8.33
CA GLY A 41 -3.68 12.08 -8.11
C GLY A 41 -3.14 12.38 -6.71
N ASP A 42 -3.94 12.97 -5.82
CA ASP A 42 -3.58 13.12 -4.41
C ASP A 42 -3.52 11.75 -3.75
N ALA A 43 -2.50 11.52 -2.92
CA ALA A 43 -2.28 10.24 -2.28
C ALA A 43 -2.03 10.36 -0.77
N ALA A 44 -2.45 9.33 -0.04
CA ALA A 44 -2.18 9.16 1.38
C ALA A 44 -1.72 7.72 1.67
N LEU A 45 -0.75 7.58 2.57
CA LEU A 45 -0.29 6.30 3.10
C LEU A 45 -1.09 5.98 4.37
N MET A 46 -1.60 4.76 4.44
CA MET A 46 -2.29 4.20 5.60
C MET A 46 -1.43 3.08 6.19
N VAL A 47 -1.18 3.14 7.48
CA VAL A 47 -0.36 2.16 8.20
C VAL A 47 -1.00 1.79 9.53
N GLY A 48 -0.57 0.68 10.12
CA GLY A 48 -0.91 0.34 11.49
C GLY A 48 -0.13 1.19 12.51
N PRO A 49 -0.57 1.14 13.79
CA PRO A 49 0.00 1.98 14.85
C PRO A 49 1.50 1.81 15.09
N GLU A 50 2.02 0.61 14.94
CA GLU A 50 3.42 0.29 15.22
C GLU A 50 4.35 0.73 14.09
N SER A 51 3.82 0.83 12.87
CA SER A 51 4.58 1.29 11.68
C SER A 51 4.75 2.80 11.59
N ARG A 52 4.13 3.58 12.49
CA ARG A 52 4.07 5.05 12.45
C ARG A 52 5.42 5.72 12.19
N TYR A 53 6.41 5.41 13.03
CA TYR A 53 7.72 6.06 12.95
C TYR A 53 8.52 5.60 11.73
N PHE A 54 8.42 4.33 11.41
CA PHE A 54 9.09 3.77 10.23
C PHE A 54 8.48 4.32 8.93
N ALA A 55 7.17 4.50 8.88
CA ALA A 55 6.50 5.13 7.76
C ALA A 55 6.93 6.59 7.58
N ALA A 56 7.02 7.36 8.67
CA ALA A 56 7.47 8.75 8.63
C ALA A 56 8.92 8.91 8.11
N ASP A 57 9.80 7.93 8.42
CA ASP A 57 11.20 7.93 7.95
C ASP A 57 11.35 7.50 6.48
N ARG A 58 10.49 6.59 5.99
CA ARG A 58 10.68 5.90 4.71
C ARG A 58 9.75 6.30 3.60
N SER A 59 8.57 6.81 3.94
CA SER A 59 7.56 7.14 2.93
C SER A 59 7.93 8.39 2.13
N LYS A 60 7.65 8.32 0.83
CA LYS A 60 7.67 9.50 -0.06
C LYS A 60 6.32 10.23 -0.10
N ILE A 61 5.29 9.61 0.47
CA ILE A 61 3.99 10.23 0.66
C ILE A 61 3.99 10.90 2.03
N GLU A 62 3.78 12.21 2.07
CA GLU A 62 3.80 13.00 3.31
C GLU A 62 2.53 12.84 4.15
N LYS A 63 1.38 12.60 3.49
CA LYS A 63 0.10 12.36 4.17
C LYS A 63 0.06 10.93 4.70
N ILE A 64 0.39 10.75 5.98
CA ILE A 64 0.43 9.43 6.64
C ILE A 64 -0.67 9.37 7.69
N PHE A 65 -1.49 8.32 7.63
CA PHE A 65 -2.62 8.08 8.53
C PHE A 65 -2.45 6.74 9.25
N ILE A 66 -2.85 6.70 10.51
CA ILE A 66 -2.70 5.54 11.37
C ILE A 66 -4.07 4.95 11.65
N LEU A 67 -4.35 3.82 10.98
CA LEU A 67 -5.62 3.14 11.08
C LEU A 67 -5.48 1.81 11.82
N LYS A 68 -6.39 1.54 12.75
CA LYS A 68 -6.43 0.27 13.50
C LYS A 68 -6.66 -0.94 12.60
N GLU A 69 -7.32 -0.77 11.48
CA GLU A 69 -7.59 -1.81 10.50
C GLU A 69 -6.32 -2.36 9.83
N TYR A 70 -5.22 -1.61 9.89
CA TYR A 70 -3.92 -2.00 9.34
C TYR A 70 -2.98 -2.62 10.37
N ARG A 71 -3.40 -2.71 11.66
CA ARG A 71 -2.61 -3.35 12.69
C ARG A 71 -2.38 -4.83 12.43
N GLU A 72 -1.43 -5.41 13.13
CA GLU A 72 -1.23 -6.85 13.14
C GLU A 72 -2.41 -7.60 13.79
N SER A 73 -2.37 -8.93 13.78
CA SER A 73 -3.48 -9.80 14.21
C SER A 73 -3.90 -9.63 15.67
N ALA A 74 -2.98 -9.26 16.57
CA ALA A 74 -3.31 -8.93 17.94
C ALA A 74 -4.19 -7.67 18.01
N ASP A 75 -5.06 -7.59 19.01
CA ASP A 75 -5.86 -6.39 19.28
C ASP A 75 -5.35 -5.67 20.55
N PRO A 76 -4.13 -5.11 20.50
CA PRO A 76 -3.54 -4.42 21.61
C PRO A 76 -4.29 -3.12 21.91
N ALA A 77 -4.28 -2.73 23.17
CA ALA A 77 -4.73 -1.41 23.57
C ALA A 77 -3.63 -0.38 23.20
N TYR A 78 -4.02 0.68 22.52
CA TYR A 78 -3.18 1.83 22.23
C TYR A 78 -3.71 3.06 22.97
N PRO A 79 -3.55 3.15 24.32
CA PRO A 79 -4.24 4.16 25.13
C PRO A 79 -3.81 5.60 24.82
N GLU A 80 -2.61 5.79 24.28
CA GLU A 80 -2.07 7.10 23.94
C GLU A 80 -2.27 7.49 22.47
N LEU A 81 -2.95 6.65 21.69
CA LEU A 81 -3.16 6.85 20.27
C LEU A 81 -4.64 7.07 19.96
N THR A 82 -4.95 8.21 19.36
CA THR A 82 -6.21 8.41 18.67
C THR A 82 -6.01 8.00 17.21
N PRO A 83 -6.55 6.85 16.76
CA PRO A 83 -6.39 6.44 15.38
C PRO A 83 -7.19 7.32 14.43
N ASP A 84 -6.66 7.47 13.23
CA ASP A 84 -7.38 8.08 12.12
C ASP A 84 -8.45 7.13 11.57
N THR A 85 -9.31 7.67 10.70
CA THR A 85 -10.39 6.93 10.02
C THR A 85 -10.21 6.98 8.50
N PHE A 86 -10.89 6.08 7.77
CA PHE A 86 -10.94 6.16 6.30
C PHE A 86 -11.56 7.47 5.81
N GLN A 87 -12.46 8.09 6.58
CA GLN A 87 -13.03 9.41 6.25
C GLN A 87 -11.96 10.50 6.31
N ASP A 88 -11.09 10.48 7.33
CA ASP A 88 -9.97 11.42 7.44
C ASP A 88 -9.01 11.30 6.26
N VAL A 89 -8.67 10.05 5.88
CA VAL A 89 -7.83 9.76 4.71
C VAL A 89 -8.44 10.34 3.44
N PHE A 90 -9.71 10.04 3.16
CA PHE A 90 -10.36 10.47 1.92
C PHE A 90 -10.54 11.98 1.87
N HIS A 91 -10.89 12.60 2.98
CA HIS A 91 -10.95 14.05 3.10
C HIS A 91 -9.59 14.70 2.78
N ALA A 92 -8.50 14.15 3.31
CA ALA A 92 -7.15 14.65 3.08
C ALA A 92 -6.68 14.56 1.62
N ILE A 93 -7.22 13.62 0.85
CA ILE A 93 -6.95 13.49 -0.60
C ILE A 93 -8.03 14.14 -1.47
N GLY A 94 -8.89 14.99 -0.89
CA GLY A 94 -9.87 15.80 -1.60
C GLY A 94 -11.16 15.07 -1.99
N VAL A 95 -11.43 13.90 -1.41
CA VAL A 95 -12.67 13.14 -1.66
C VAL A 95 -13.67 13.40 -0.52
N THR A 96 -14.72 14.16 -0.82
CA THR A 96 -15.73 14.59 0.17
C THR A 96 -17.15 14.13 -0.18
N GLN A 97 -17.35 13.54 -1.35
CA GLN A 97 -18.64 13.02 -1.83
C GLN A 97 -19.05 11.79 -1.03
N LYS A 98 -20.37 11.54 -0.94
CA LYS A 98 -20.92 10.34 -0.28
C LYS A 98 -21.04 9.16 -1.24
N ASN A 99 -21.53 9.41 -2.44
CA ASN A 99 -21.69 8.38 -3.47
C ASN A 99 -20.40 8.31 -4.30
N ILE A 100 -19.48 7.45 -3.90
CA ILE A 100 -18.16 7.32 -4.52
C ILE A 100 -17.96 5.89 -5.01
N ARG A 101 -17.09 5.75 -6.00
CA ARG A 101 -16.66 4.46 -6.51
C ARG A 101 -15.22 4.19 -6.09
N ILE A 102 -15.04 3.17 -5.25
CA ILE A 102 -13.76 2.79 -4.65
C ILE A 102 -13.23 1.53 -5.34
N GLY A 103 -12.08 1.64 -6.01
CA GLY A 103 -11.34 0.48 -6.49
C GLY A 103 -10.44 -0.06 -5.40
N VAL A 104 -10.46 -1.37 -5.17
CA VAL A 104 -9.54 -2.05 -4.24
C VAL A 104 -8.63 -2.96 -5.03
N ALA A 105 -7.33 -2.65 -5.01
CA ALA A 105 -6.26 -3.50 -5.55
C ALA A 105 -5.59 -4.29 -4.41
N SER A 106 -4.95 -5.41 -4.74
CA SER A 106 -4.60 -6.49 -3.81
C SER A 106 -5.84 -7.05 -3.11
N TYR A 107 -6.90 -7.23 -3.88
CA TYR A 107 -8.21 -7.60 -3.36
C TYR A 107 -8.20 -8.91 -2.57
N LEU A 108 -7.42 -9.89 -3.03
CA LEU A 108 -7.29 -11.19 -2.35
C LEU A 108 -6.56 -11.09 -0.99
N ASP A 109 -5.67 -10.12 -0.84
CA ASP A 109 -4.87 -9.91 0.37
C ASP A 109 -5.47 -8.85 1.30
N THR A 110 -6.52 -8.17 0.85
CA THR A 110 -7.24 -7.19 1.67
C THR A 110 -8.01 -7.93 2.77
N SER A 111 -7.66 -7.65 4.03
CA SER A 111 -8.33 -8.31 5.16
C SER A 111 -9.80 -7.90 5.27
N VAL A 112 -10.61 -8.78 5.86
CA VAL A 112 -12.03 -8.49 6.14
C VAL A 112 -12.16 -7.22 6.99
N VAL A 113 -11.27 -7.02 7.97
CA VAL A 113 -11.30 -5.84 8.85
C VAL A 113 -11.13 -4.55 8.06
N ILE A 114 -10.21 -4.50 7.09
CA ILE A 114 -10.04 -3.35 6.20
C ILE A 114 -11.31 -3.12 5.36
N MET A 115 -11.85 -4.18 4.76
CA MET A 115 -13.07 -4.06 3.94
C MET A 115 -14.27 -3.60 4.74
N ASP A 116 -14.43 -4.10 5.96
CA ASP A 116 -15.54 -3.68 6.85
C ASP A 116 -15.35 -2.23 7.32
N GLY A 117 -14.10 -1.82 7.59
CA GLY A 117 -13.78 -0.42 7.89
C GLY A 117 -14.15 0.53 6.73
N ILE A 118 -13.80 0.16 5.49
CA ILE A 118 -14.18 0.95 4.30
C ILE A 118 -15.70 1.02 4.15
N ARG A 119 -16.41 -0.11 4.27
CA ARG A 119 -17.88 -0.16 4.17
C ARG A 119 -18.57 0.64 5.27
N ALA A 120 -18.05 0.58 6.49
CA ALA A 120 -18.58 1.37 7.60
C ALA A 120 -18.36 2.88 7.41
N ALA A 121 -17.22 3.27 6.86
CA ALA A 121 -16.91 4.67 6.58
C ALA A 121 -17.74 5.24 5.40
N PHE A 122 -18.03 4.40 4.40
CA PHE A 122 -18.72 4.79 3.16
C PHE A 122 -19.80 3.78 2.79
N PRO A 123 -20.94 3.77 3.51
CA PRO A 123 -21.99 2.76 3.33
C PRO A 123 -22.67 2.82 1.94
N ASP A 124 -22.64 3.99 1.30
CA ASP A 124 -23.25 4.22 -0.02
C ASP A 124 -22.24 4.07 -1.18
N ALA A 125 -20.98 3.70 -0.88
CA ALA A 125 -19.94 3.56 -1.91
C ALA A 125 -20.09 2.26 -2.70
N GLU A 126 -19.83 2.34 -4.01
CA GLU A 126 -19.62 1.17 -4.85
C GLU A 126 -18.16 0.71 -4.71
N ILE A 127 -17.94 -0.48 -4.14
CA ILE A 127 -16.60 -1.07 -4.00
C ILE A 127 -16.39 -2.09 -5.09
N VAL A 128 -15.33 -1.89 -5.90
CA VAL A 128 -15.00 -2.76 -7.02
C VAL A 128 -13.60 -3.32 -6.92
N ARG A 129 -13.37 -4.51 -7.46
CA ARG A 129 -12.06 -5.10 -7.58
C ARG A 129 -11.23 -4.40 -8.67
N ALA A 130 -9.99 -3.98 -8.35
CA ALA A 130 -9.16 -3.15 -9.22
C ALA A 130 -7.71 -3.65 -9.38
N ASP A 131 -7.44 -4.95 -9.13
CA ASP A 131 -6.09 -5.55 -9.25
C ASP A 131 -5.45 -5.33 -10.62
N HIS A 132 -6.27 -5.36 -11.67
CA HIS A 132 -5.81 -5.18 -13.05
C HIS A 132 -5.14 -3.82 -13.29
N ILE A 133 -5.50 -2.77 -12.52
CA ILE A 133 -4.89 -1.45 -12.61
C ILE A 133 -3.41 -1.55 -12.19
N MET A 134 -3.14 -2.21 -11.05
CA MET A 134 -1.77 -2.40 -10.57
C MET A 134 -0.96 -3.31 -11.48
N THR A 135 -1.59 -4.35 -12.00
CA THR A 135 -0.95 -5.24 -12.99
C THR A 135 -0.54 -4.47 -14.24
N ALA A 136 -1.45 -3.68 -14.80
CA ALA A 136 -1.16 -2.86 -15.99
C ALA A 136 -0.08 -1.82 -15.73
N LEU A 137 -0.16 -1.11 -14.59
CA LEU A 137 0.79 -0.05 -14.23
C LEU A 137 2.20 -0.59 -14.02
N ARG A 138 2.35 -1.73 -13.34
CA ARG A 138 3.64 -2.32 -12.99
C ARG A 138 4.23 -3.21 -14.09
N SER A 139 3.44 -3.63 -15.09
CA SER A 139 3.93 -4.48 -16.19
C SER A 139 4.90 -3.73 -17.10
N VAL A 140 4.68 -2.44 -17.34
CA VAL A 140 5.55 -1.60 -18.17
C VAL A 140 6.51 -0.84 -17.26
N LYS A 141 7.79 -1.24 -17.28
CA LYS A 141 8.83 -0.66 -16.42
C LYS A 141 9.38 0.63 -17.00
N SER A 142 9.53 1.62 -16.14
CA SER A 142 10.27 2.83 -16.45
C SER A 142 11.77 2.56 -16.67
N LYS A 143 12.47 3.50 -17.26
CA LYS A 143 13.94 3.42 -17.44
C LYS A 143 14.69 3.25 -16.11
N ASN A 144 14.21 3.93 -15.05
CA ASN A 144 14.82 3.85 -13.73
C ASN A 144 14.60 2.47 -13.11
N GLU A 145 13.39 1.91 -13.21
CA GLU A 145 13.10 0.55 -12.72
C GLU A 145 13.95 -0.50 -13.46
N ILE A 146 14.11 -0.35 -14.79
CA ILE A 146 14.99 -1.23 -15.56
C ILE A 146 16.45 -1.12 -15.08
N ASN A 147 16.94 0.06 -14.80
CA ASN A 147 18.30 0.26 -14.29
C ASN A 147 18.47 -0.37 -12.90
N CYS A 148 17.49 -0.22 -12.00
CA CYS A 148 17.50 -0.87 -10.68
C CYS A 148 17.48 -2.40 -10.80
N LEU A 149 16.68 -2.94 -11.71
CA LEU A 149 16.64 -4.38 -11.99
C LEU A 149 17.99 -4.90 -12.49
N ARG A 150 18.61 -4.21 -13.45
CA ARG A 150 19.94 -4.59 -13.98
C ARG A 150 20.99 -4.62 -12.88
N GLU A 151 21.01 -3.60 -12.01
CA GLU A 151 21.95 -3.56 -10.90
C GLU A 151 21.68 -4.67 -9.87
N GLY A 152 20.41 -4.92 -9.55
CA GLY A 152 20.03 -6.04 -8.69
C GLY A 152 20.49 -7.40 -9.23
N TYR A 153 20.30 -7.66 -10.53
CA TYR A 153 20.77 -8.88 -11.17
C TYR A 153 22.29 -8.96 -11.20
N ARG A 154 23.00 -7.85 -11.45
CA ARG A 154 24.47 -7.81 -11.40
C ARG A 154 25.00 -8.21 -10.00
N ILE A 155 24.40 -7.70 -8.94
CA ILE A 155 24.78 -8.04 -7.57
C ILE A 155 24.51 -9.54 -7.29
N ALA A 156 23.35 -10.03 -7.69
CA ALA A 156 23.00 -11.43 -7.51
C ALA A 156 23.95 -12.37 -8.28
N GLU A 157 24.32 -12.01 -9.52
CA GLU A 157 25.26 -12.76 -10.33
C GLU A 157 26.64 -12.84 -9.67
N LEU A 158 27.17 -11.73 -9.16
CA LEU A 158 28.44 -11.71 -8.44
C LEU A 158 28.41 -12.60 -7.18
N ALA A 159 27.33 -12.52 -6.42
CA ALA A 159 27.17 -13.37 -5.23
C ALA A 159 27.13 -14.85 -5.60
N MET A 160 26.41 -15.21 -6.66
CA MET A 160 26.36 -16.59 -7.14
C MET A 160 27.72 -17.09 -7.65
N GLN A 161 28.45 -16.26 -8.39
CA GLN A 161 29.81 -16.59 -8.84
C GLN A 161 30.75 -16.84 -7.66
N GLN A 162 30.69 -16.03 -6.60
CA GLN A 162 31.48 -16.23 -5.39
C GLN A 162 31.14 -17.56 -4.71
N VAL A 163 29.86 -17.86 -4.54
CA VAL A 163 29.40 -19.12 -3.94
C VAL A 163 29.92 -20.33 -4.75
N ILE A 164 29.79 -20.28 -6.09
CA ILE A 164 30.25 -21.38 -6.96
C ILE A 164 31.76 -21.63 -6.83
N GLN A 165 32.57 -20.56 -6.67
CA GLN A 165 34.01 -20.67 -6.49
C GLN A 165 34.41 -21.28 -5.13
N GLU A 166 33.57 -21.07 -4.10
CA GLU A 166 33.83 -21.56 -2.74
C GLU A 166 33.23 -22.94 -2.44
N ILE A 167 32.34 -23.46 -3.28
CA ILE A 167 31.82 -24.82 -3.14
C ILE A 167 32.94 -25.80 -3.40
N GLN A 168 33.27 -26.60 -2.39
CA GLN A 168 34.18 -27.73 -2.49
C GLN A 168 33.38 -29.05 -2.43
N PRO A 169 33.82 -30.11 -3.13
CA PRO A 169 33.18 -31.43 -3.07
C PRO A 169 33.33 -32.08 -1.70
#